data_6e9f6dc7fbf0c0617d4a6aa0ea09e703
#
_entry.id   6e9f6dc7fbf0c0617d4a6aa0ea09e703
#
_cell.length_a   1.000
_cell.length_b   1.000
_cell.length_c   1.000
_cell.angle_alpha   90.00
_cell.angle_beta   90.00
_cell.angle_gamma   90.00
#
_symmetry.space_group_name_H-M   'P 1'
#
loop_
_entity.id
_entity.type
_entity.pdbx_description
1 polymer ?
#
loop_
_entity_poly.entity_id
_entity_poly.type
_entity_poly.pdbx_seq_one_letter_code
_entity_poly.pdbx_strand_id
1 'polypeptide(L)'
;SSIAGGARYLIAAWLLAVAAALLAGQVTTATLNPAGSSLLNAASLIGGIAVIITQGIFLYRQGRHLEQAREQIGQQQQKSAMLAANLSKYLSPQVWESIFSGRQSVRLETRRRKLTVFFSDIRGFTELAEEMEPEALTDLLNNYLDEMSRIALEYGGTIDKFIGDCVMVFFGDPVTRGAKEDAEAAVSMAIAMRKHMKVLRQQWRSKGITRPLEI
;
A
#
# COMPACT_ATOMS: atom_id res chain seq x y z
N SER A 1 -13.37 16.81 -9.68
CA SER A 1 -13.26 17.98 -10.60
C SER A 1 -14.54 18.84 -10.69
N SER A 2 -15.70 18.31 -10.32
CA SER A 2 -17.01 18.99 -10.39
C SER A 2 -17.20 20.08 -9.33
N ILE A 3 -16.69 19.92 -8.10
CA ILE A 3 -16.87 20.86 -6.99
C ILE A 3 -16.04 22.14 -7.18
N ALA A 4 -14.86 22.04 -7.77
CA ALA A 4 -14.01 23.21 -8.08
C ALA A 4 -14.58 24.09 -9.21
N GLY A 5 -15.36 23.50 -10.12
CA GLY A 5 -16.09 24.23 -11.16
C GLY A 5 -17.22 25.08 -10.56
N GLY A 6 -18.04 24.50 -9.68
CA GLY A 6 -19.16 25.20 -9.05
C GLY A 6 -18.73 26.41 -8.21
N ALA A 7 -17.64 26.30 -7.46
CA ALA A 7 -17.10 27.41 -6.67
C ALA A 7 -16.60 28.58 -7.54
N ARG A 8 -15.99 28.30 -8.70
CA ARG A 8 -15.54 29.32 -9.65
C ARG A 8 -16.71 30.09 -10.25
N TYR A 9 -17.80 29.42 -10.61
CA TYR A 9 -19.01 30.07 -11.14
C TYR A 9 -19.70 30.95 -10.09
N LEU A 10 -19.79 30.47 -8.83
CA LEU A 10 -20.36 31.26 -7.73
C LEU A 10 -19.53 32.52 -7.45
N ILE A 11 -18.20 32.41 -7.46
CA ILE A 11 -17.29 33.57 -7.28
C ILE A 11 -17.43 34.56 -8.44
N ALA A 12 -17.49 34.09 -9.68
CA ALA A 12 -17.64 34.94 -10.85
C ALA A 12 -19.01 35.63 -10.87
N ALA A 13 -20.10 34.92 -10.55
CA ALA A 13 -21.44 35.51 -10.46
C ALA A 13 -21.54 36.56 -9.35
N TRP A 14 -20.87 36.33 -8.25
CA TRP A 14 -20.85 37.29 -7.14
C TRP A 14 -20.01 38.54 -7.45
N LEU A 15 -18.84 38.37 -8.09
CA LEU A 15 -18.04 39.50 -8.58
C LEU A 15 -18.80 40.37 -9.58
N LEU A 16 -19.57 39.74 -10.49
CA LEU A 16 -20.45 40.46 -11.42
C LEU A 16 -21.57 41.21 -10.70
N ALA A 17 -22.19 40.63 -9.68
CA ALA A 17 -23.22 41.27 -8.89
C ALA A 17 -22.68 42.47 -8.11
N VAL A 18 -21.49 42.37 -7.52
CA VAL A 18 -20.82 43.47 -6.82
C VAL A 18 -20.44 44.59 -7.80
N ALA A 19 -19.87 44.24 -8.96
CA ALA A 19 -19.54 45.23 -10.00
C ALA A 19 -20.79 45.94 -10.52
N ALA A 20 -21.89 45.23 -10.73
CA ALA A 20 -23.17 45.80 -11.13
C ALA A 20 -23.74 46.75 -10.06
N ALA A 21 -23.66 46.38 -8.77
CA ALA A 21 -24.11 47.22 -7.66
C ALA A 21 -23.28 48.52 -7.54
N LEU A 22 -21.95 48.44 -7.73
CA LEU A 22 -21.06 49.59 -7.75
C LEU A 22 -21.35 50.51 -8.91
N LEU A 23 -21.57 49.98 -10.12
CA LEU A 23 -21.94 50.77 -11.31
C LEU A 23 -23.33 51.44 -11.15
N ALA A 24 -24.31 50.69 -10.62
CA ALA A 24 -25.63 51.27 -10.34
C ALA A 24 -25.57 52.39 -9.31
N GLY A 25 -24.72 52.26 -8.27
CA GLY A 25 -24.46 53.34 -7.30
C GLY A 25 -23.85 54.55 -7.93
N GLN A 26 -22.95 54.42 -8.89
CA GLN A 26 -22.35 55.56 -9.61
C GLN A 26 -23.33 56.27 -10.54
N VAL A 27 -24.22 55.55 -11.19
CA VAL A 27 -25.24 56.15 -12.09
C VAL A 27 -26.28 56.95 -11.29
N THR A 28 -26.70 56.43 -10.13
CA THR A 28 -27.64 57.18 -9.27
C THR A 28 -27.05 58.37 -8.59
N THR A 29 -25.74 58.38 -8.28
CA THR A 29 -25.06 59.56 -7.70
C THR A 29 -24.79 60.66 -8.69
N ALA A 30 -24.65 60.35 -9.98
CA ALA A 30 -24.45 61.35 -11.04
C ALA A 30 -25.73 62.20 -11.29
N THR A 31 -26.89 61.72 -10.87
CA THR A 31 -28.20 62.40 -11.07
C THR A 31 -28.65 63.23 -9.86
N LEU A 32 -28.01 63.07 -8.69
CA LEU A 32 -28.37 63.72 -7.44
C LEU A 32 -27.25 64.61 -6.97
N ASN A 33 -27.62 65.86 -6.64
CA ASN A 33 -26.90 67.00 -6.07
C ASN A 33 -25.38 66.80 -5.75
N PRO A 34 -24.45 67.64 -6.25
CA PRO A 34 -22.99 67.45 -6.20
C PRO A 34 -22.40 67.47 -4.79
N ALA A 35 -23.07 68.01 -3.76
CA ALA A 35 -22.57 67.94 -2.37
C ALA A 35 -22.82 66.66 -1.67
N GLY A 36 -23.81 65.85 -2.09
CA GLY A 36 -24.08 64.54 -1.54
C GLY A 36 -23.32 63.37 -2.23
N SER A 37 -22.81 63.63 -3.42
CA SER A 37 -22.16 62.62 -4.27
C SER A 37 -20.79 62.13 -3.71
N SER A 38 -20.03 62.98 -3.03
CA SER A 38 -18.72 62.68 -2.50
C SER A 38 -18.78 61.67 -1.34
N LEU A 39 -19.77 61.79 -0.43
CA LEU A 39 -19.98 60.90 0.71
C LEU A 39 -20.48 59.54 0.26
N LEU A 40 -21.40 59.49 -0.70
CA LEU A 40 -21.91 58.27 -1.27
C LEU A 40 -20.84 57.47 -2.04
N ASN A 41 -19.98 58.14 -2.78
CA ASN A 41 -18.84 57.53 -3.46
C ASN A 41 -17.79 57.01 -2.49
N ALA A 42 -17.50 57.69 -1.39
CA ALA A 42 -16.60 57.21 -0.34
C ALA A 42 -17.18 55.94 0.38
N ALA A 43 -18.47 55.94 0.69
CA ALA A 43 -19.14 54.79 1.31
C ALA A 43 -19.12 53.55 0.38
N SER A 44 -19.34 53.76 -0.93
CA SER A 44 -19.29 52.70 -1.95
C SER A 44 -17.89 52.09 -2.07
N LEU A 45 -16.84 52.93 -2.06
CA LEU A 45 -15.44 52.47 -2.10
C LEU A 45 -15.08 51.69 -0.83
N ILE A 46 -15.45 52.17 0.34
CA ILE A 46 -15.20 51.48 1.61
C ILE A 46 -15.92 50.11 1.62
N GLY A 47 -17.18 50.06 1.18
CA GLY A 47 -17.93 48.83 1.05
C GLY A 47 -17.28 47.83 0.08
N GLY A 48 -16.78 48.28 -1.07
CA GLY A 48 -16.06 47.48 -2.04
C GLY A 48 -14.75 46.87 -1.49
N ILE A 49 -13.98 47.71 -0.79
CA ILE A 49 -12.73 47.28 -0.14
C ILE A 49 -13.03 46.22 0.96
N ALA A 50 -14.03 46.45 1.80
CA ALA A 50 -14.41 45.50 2.86
C ALA A 50 -14.81 44.12 2.30
N VAL A 51 -15.51 44.12 1.17
CA VAL A 51 -15.87 42.91 0.46
C VAL A 51 -14.66 42.16 -0.10
N ILE A 52 -13.73 42.88 -0.73
CA ILE A 52 -12.48 42.27 -1.26
C ILE A 52 -11.66 41.64 -0.12
N ILE A 53 -11.54 42.35 1.00
CA ILE A 53 -10.82 41.85 2.18
C ILE A 53 -11.48 40.60 2.75
N THR A 54 -12.80 40.60 2.92
CA THR A 54 -13.51 39.40 3.46
C THR A 54 -13.40 38.23 2.53
N GLN A 55 -13.44 38.43 1.23
CA GLN A 55 -13.19 37.36 0.25
C GLN A 55 -11.75 36.85 0.29
N GLY A 56 -10.78 37.73 0.37
CA GLY A 56 -9.37 37.40 0.50
C GLY A 56 -9.14 36.51 1.73
N ILE A 57 -9.71 36.91 2.88
CA ILE A 57 -9.64 36.11 4.11
C ILE A 57 -10.34 34.76 3.96
N PHE A 58 -11.49 34.72 3.31
CA PHE A 58 -12.22 33.47 3.08
C PHE A 58 -11.44 32.50 2.19
N LEU A 59 -10.91 32.95 1.06
CA LEU A 59 -10.08 32.17 0.15
C LEU A 59 -8.81 31.69 0.81
N TYR A 60 -8.15 32.53 1.61
CA TYR A 60 -6.97 32.17 2.38
C TYR A 60 -7.27 31.05 3.40
N ARG A 61 -8.39 31.16 4.12
CA ARG A 61 -8.83 30.08 5.06
C ARG A 61 -9.14 28.79 4.33
N GLN A 62 -9.84 28.85 3.20
CA GLN A 62 -10.10 27.65 2.39
C GLN A 62 -8.79 27.01 1.88
N GLY A 63 -7.84 27.82 1.42
CA GLY A 63 -6.52 27.32 1.01
C GLY A 63 -5.82 26.56 2.14
N ARG A 64 -5.79 27.12 3.34
CA ARG A 64 -5.19 26.46 4.51
C ARG A 64 -5.89 25.15 4.91
N HIS A 65 -7.22 25.09 4.84
CA HIS A 65 -7.96 23.86 5.10
C HIS A 65 -7.65 22.76 4.07
N LEU A 66 -7.50 23.13 2.79
CA LEU A 66 -7.11 22.18 1.73
C LEU A 66 -5.69 21.65 1.91
N GLU A 67 -4.74 22.51 2.32
CA GLU A 67 -3.37 22.09 2.63
C GLU A 67 -3.34 21.12 3.81
N GLN A 68 -4.02 21.44 4.90
CA GLN A 68 -4.13 20.58 6.08
C GLN A 68 -4.76 19.23 5.75
N ALA A 69 -5.83 19.21 4.94
CA ALA A 69 -6.46 17.98 4.49
C ALA A 69 -5.53 17.13 3.62
N ARG A 70 -4.75 17.77 2.72
CA ARG A 70 -3.74 17.08 1.91
C ARG A 70 -2.63 16.47 2.76
N GLU A 71 -2.13 17.20 3.75
CA GLU A 71 -1.12 16.70 4.67
C GLU A 71 -1.65 15.51 5.49
N GLN A 72 -2.88 15.59 6.01
CA GLN A 72 -3.51 14.48 6.72
C GLN A 72 -3.69 13.23 5.85
N ILE A 73 -4.14 13.41 4.61
CA ILE A 73 -4.27 12.29 3.66
C ILE A 73 -2.89 11.69 3.37
N GLY A 74 -1.87 12.51 3.14
CA GLY A 74 -0.51 12.06 2.92
C GLY A 74 0.06 11.25 4.09
N GLN A 75 -0.12 11.75 5.33
CA GLN A 75 0.30 11.05 6.54
C GLN A 75 -0.45 9.73 6.73
N GLN A 76 -1.74 9.69 6.43
CA GLN A 76 -2.54 8.47 6.55
C GLN A 76 -2.15 7.43 5.49
N GLN A 77 -1.87 7.86 4.27
CA GLN A 77 -1.34 6.99 3.21
C GLN A 77 0.04 6.43 3.58
N GLN A 78 0.92 7.26 4.14
CA GLN A 78 2.24 6.84 4.57
C GLN A 78 2.18 5.83 5.73
N LYS A 79 1.30 6.06 6.72
CA LYS A 79 1.07 5.10 7.82
C LYS A 79 0.52 3.78 7.31
N SER A 80 -0.46 3.80 6.41
CA SER A 80 -1.02 2.57 5.84
C SER A 80 -0.01 1.82 5.00
N ALA A 81 0.84 2.50 4.24
CA ALA A 81 1.93 1.89 3.49
C ALA A 81 3.00 1.26 4.41
N MET A 82 3.37 1.92 5.52
CA MET A 82 4.26 1.36 6.52
C MET A 82 3.69 0.12 7.21
N LEU A 83 2.41 0.16 7.59
CA LEU A 83 1.73 -0.99 8.18
C LEU A 83 1.67 -2.14 7.18
N ALA A 84 1.34 -1.85 5.92
CA ALA A 84 1.35 -2.82 4.85
C ALA A 84 2.74 -3.46 4.69
N ALA A 85 3.82 -2.67 4.60
CA ALA A 85 5.18 -3.15 4.49
C ALA A 85 5.64 -3.99 5.70
N ASN A 86 5.16 -3.67 6.91
CA ASN A 86 5.47 -4.46 8.09
C ASN A 86 4.68 -5.78 8.11
N LEU A 87 3.41 -5.77 7.72
CA LEU A 87 2.60 -6.98 7.66
C LEU A 87 3.09 -7.93 6.56
N SER A 88 3.65 -7.42 5.46
CA SER A 88 4.19 -8.26 4.38
C SER A 88 5.30 -9.19 4.83
N LYS A 89 6.03 -8.84 5.91
CA LYS A 89 7.08 -9.69 6.48
C LYS A 89 6.55 -10.95 7.18
N TYR A 90 5.27 -10.93 7.58
CA TYR A 90 4.64 -12.02 8.33
C TYR A 90 3.59 -12.78 7.53
N LEU A 91 3.31 -12.36 6.31
CA LEU A 91 2.35 -12.99 5.42
C LEU A 91 3.07 -13.67 4.26
N SER A 92 2.57 -14.83 3.85
CA SER A 92 3.08 -15.43 2.61
C SER A 92 2.82 -14.49 1.42
N PRO A 93 3.71 -14.45 0.40
CA PRO A 93 3.57 -13.57 -0.76
C PRO A 93 2.20 -13.72 -1.45
N GLN A 94 1.65 -14.94 -1.51
CA GLN A 94 0.35 -15.21 -2.12
C GLN A 94 -0.81 -14.62 -1.32
N VAL A 95 -0.76 -14.70 0.01
CA VAL A 95 -1.76 -14.09 0.90
C VAL A 95 -1.69 -12.58 0.77
N TRP A 96 -0.48 -12.02 0.73
CA TRP A 96 -0.26 -10.60 0.50
C TRP A 96 -0.86 -10.14 -0.83
N GLU A 97 -0.53 -10.81 -1.93
CA GLU A 97 -1.06 -10.48 -3.26
C GLU A 97 -2.58 -10.61 -3.32
N SER A 98 -3.16 -11.65 -2.70
CA SER A 98 -4.60 -11.86 -2.64
C SER A 98 -5.33 -10.72 -1.92
N ILE A 99 -4.76 -10.22 -0.83
CA ILE A 99 -5.31 -9.10 -0.02
C ILE A 99 -5.20 -7.78 -0.78
N PHE A 100 -4.00 -7.45 -1.29
CA PHE A 100 -3.71 -6.13 -1.86
C PHE A 100 -4.12 -5.98 -3.34
N SER A 101 -4.30 -7.09 -4.08
CA SER A 101 -4.89 -7.04 -5.42
C SER A 101 -6.40 -6.78 -5.42
N GLY A 102 -7.03 -6.72 -4.25
CA GLY A 102 -8.48 -6.50 -4.12
C GLY A 102 -9.33 -7.68 -4.58
N ARG A 103 -8.69 -8.82 -4.92
CA ARG A 103 -9.41 -10.02 -5.41
C ARG A 103 -10.17 -10.76 -4.30
N GLN A 104 -9.80 -10.55 -3.05
CA GLN A 104 -10.53 -11.10 -1.90
C GLN A 104 -10.69 -10.02 -0.83
N SER A 105 -11.93 -9.82 -0.35
CA SER A 105 -12.14 -9.10 0.90
C SER A 105 -11.67 -10.00 2.05
N VAL A 106 -10.82 -9.46 2.94
CA VAL A 106 -10.39 -10.17 4.15
C VAL A 106 -11.62 -10.29 5.07
N ARG A 107 -12.37 -11.38 4.89
CA ARG A 107 -13.40 -11.81 5.84
C ARG A 107 -12.83 -12.95 6.65
N LEU A 108 -12.88 -12.84 7.96
CA LEU A 108 -12.61 -13.94 8.88
C LEU A 108 -13.77 -14.95 8.78
N GLU A 109 -13.79 -15.74 7.72
CA GLU A 109 -14.76 -16.80 7.53
C GLU A 109 -14.06 -18.15 7.68
N THR A 110 -14.59 -18.98 8.56
CA THR A 110 -14.14 -20.35 8.68
C THR A 110 -14.67 -21.15 7.49
N ARG A 111 -13.78 -21.59 6.60
CA ARG A 111 -14.12 -22.44 5.46
C ARG A 111 -13.38 -23.77 5.57
N ARG A 112 -14.10 -24.87 5.37
CA ARG A 112 -13.45 -26.18 5.22
C ARG A 112 -12.97 -26.33 3.78
N ARG A 113 -11.66 -26.60 3.62
CA ARG A 113 -11.04 -26.89 2.32
C ARG A 113 -10.24 -28.17 2.41
N LYS A 114 -10.15 -28.89 1.29
CA LYS A 114 -9.24 -30.01 1.13
C LYS A 114 -7.91 -29.45 0.64
N LEU A 115 -6.87 -29.62 1.42
CA LEU A 115 -5.53 -29.13 1.11
C LEU A 115 -4.57 -30.30 0.96
N THR A 116 -3.58 -30.14 0.07
CA THR A 116 -2.37 -30.97 0.09
C THR A 116 -1.33 -30.22 0.88
N VAL A 117 -0.80 -30.80 1.95
CA VAL A 117 0.19 -30.20 2.84
C VAL A 117 1.52 -30.91 2.65
N PHE A 118 2.57 -30.13 2.52
CA PHE A 118 3.94 -30.58 2.33
C PHE A 118 4.83 -30.05 3.45
N PHE A 119 5.70 -30.88 3.96
CA PHE A 119 6.76 -30.52 4.90
C PHE A 119 8.09 -31.00 4.34
N SER A 120 9.11 -30.16 4.44
CA SER A 120 10.50 -30.56 4.20
C SER A 120 11.38 -30.13 5.36
N ASP A 121 12.39 -30.94 5.66
CA ASP A 121 13.30 -30.75 6.76
C ASP A 121 14.72 -31.13 6.33
N ILE A 122 15.76 -30.50 6.89
CA ILE A 122 17.16 -30.81 6.58
C ILE A 122 17.64 -31.93 7.51
N ARG A 123 18.06 -33.03 6.93
CA ARG A 123 18.59 -34.18 7.70
C ARG A 123 19.87 -33.77 8.45
N GLY A 124 19.88 -33.99 9.76
CA GLY A 124 21.02 -33.67 10.63
C GLY A 124 21.27 -32.20 10.82
N PHE A 125 20.23 -31.34 10.69
CA PHE A 125 20.36 -29.91 10.89
C PHE A 125 20.71 -29.53 12.34
N THR A 126 20.16 -30.23 13.31
CA THR A 126 20.43 -29.98 14.74
C THR A 126 21.90 -30.13 15.06
N GLU A 127 22.52 -31.26 14.62
CA GLU A 127 23.95 -31.49 14.81
C GLU A 127 24.82 -30.47 14.06
N LEU A 128 24.38 -30.06 12.87
CA LEU A 128 25.06 -29.02 12.12
C LEU A 128 25.01 -27.68 12.84
N ALA A 129 23.88 -27.35 13.44
CA ALA A 129 23.67 -26.10 14.17
C ALA A 129 24.53 -26.02 15.45
N GLU A 130 24.86 -27.16 16.07
CA GLU A 130 25.77 -27.22 17.20
C GLU A 130 27.25 -27.07 16.81
N GLU A 131 27.60 -27.43 15.57
CA GLU A 131 28.98 -27.42 15.05
C GLU A 131 29.37 -26.09 14.35
N MET A 132 28.38 -25.34 13.85
CA MET A 132 28.62 -24.13 13.05
C MET A 132 28.59 -22.85 13.87
N GLU A 133 29.37 -21.86 13.42
CA GLU A 133 29.25 -20.50 13.90
C GLU A 133 27.87 -19.89 13.56
N PRO A 134 27.21 -19.16 14.48
CA PRO A 134 25.84 -18.67 14.32
C PRO A 134 25.58 -17.89 13.04
N GLU A 135 26.54 -17.05 12.63
CA GLU A 135 26.45 -16.23 11.41
C GLU A 135 26.46 -17.10 10.15
N ALA A 136 27.36 -18.08 10.12
CA ALA A 136 27.47 -19.01 8.98
C ALA A 136 26.23 -19.92 8.87
N LEU A 137 25.69 -20.36 10.01
CA LEU A 137 24.45 -21.13 10.07
C LEU A 137 23.26 -20.32 9.57
N THR A 138 23.17 -19.04 10.00
CA THR A 138 22.09 -18.14 9.57
C THR A 138 22.13 -17.88 8.06
N ASP A 139 23.31 -17.66 7.50
CA ASP A 139 23.49 -17.45 6.06
C ASP A 139 23.12 -18.71 5.24
N LEU A 140 23.51 -19.89 5.74
CA LEU A 140 23.15 -21.17 5.14
C LEU A 140 21.64 -21.37 5.15
N LEU A 141 21.02 -21.18 6.31
CA LEU A 141 19.57 -21.37 6.49
C LEU A 141 18.78 -20.39 5.63
N ASN A 142 19.13 -19.12 5.62
CA ASN A 142 18.46 -18.12 4.79
C ASN A 142 18.56 -18.47 3.30
N ASN A 143 19.76 -18.86 2.83
CA ASN A 143 19.94 -19.26 1.44
C ASN A 143 19.09 -20.50 1.09
N TYR A 144 18.99 -21.47 2.00
CA TYR A 144 18.15 -22.66 1.84
C TYR A 144 16.65 -22.25 1.78
N LEU A 145 16.17 -21.48 2.75
CA LEU A 145 14.77 -21.09 2.84
C LEU A 145 14.35 -20.23 1.63
N ASP A 146 15.21 -19.34 1.16
CA ASP A 146 14.95 -18.51 -0.02
C ASP A 146 14.80 -19.38 -1.29
N GLU A 147 15.71 -20.32 -1.52
CA GLU A 147 15.64 -21.17 -2.70
C GLU A 147 14.47 -22.15 -2.65
N MET A 148 14.15 -22.74 -1.49
CA MET A 148 12.98 -23.59 -1.32
C MET A 148 11.69 -22.80 -1.49
N SER A 149 11.65 -21.58 -0.99
CA SER A 149 10.51 -20.69 -1.17
C SER A 149 10.28 -20.33 -2.64
N ARG A 150 11.32 -20.00 -3.38
CA ARG A 150 11.25 -19.73 -4.82
C ARG A 150 10.66 -20.90 -5.58
N ILE A 151 11.15 -22.12 -5.29
CA ILE A 151 10.62 -23.33 -5.93
C ILE A 151 9.15 -23.57 -5.55
N ALA A 152 8.79 -23.39 -4.27
CA ALA A 152 7.40 -23.56 -3.83
C ALA A 152 6.45 -22.62 -4.61
N LEU A 153 6.84 -21.36 -4.79
CA LEU A 153 6.08 -20.36 -5.55
C LEU A 153 5.94 -20.73 -7.03
N GLU A 154 7.01 -21.20 -7.67
CA GLU A 154 7.01 -21.63 -9.08
C GLU A 154 6.01 -22.73 -9.36
N TYR A 155 5.81 -23.66 -8.40
CA TYR A 155 4.85 -24.75 -8.52
C TYR A 155 3.43 -24.38 -8.05
N GLY A 156 3.24 -23.14 -7.56
CA GLY A 156 1.94 -22.63 -7.09
C GLY A 156 1.59 -23.07 -5.67
N GLY A 157 2.59 -23.46 -4.88
CA GLY A 157 2.44 -23.71 -3.45
C GLY A 157 2.33 -22.42 -2.65
N THR A 158 1.57 -22.43 -1.58
CA THR A 158 1.47 -21.36 -0.60
C THR A 158 2.34 -21.71 0.61
N ILE A 159 3.33 -20.87 0.90
CA ILE A 159 4.18 -21.04 2.08
C ILE A 159 3.38 -20.63 3.30
N ASP A 160 3.20 -21.52 4.26
CA ASP A 160 2.53 -21.23 5.53
C ASP A 160 3.49 -20.60 6.53
N LYS A 161 4.54 -21.31 6.85
CA LYS A 161 5.56 -20.89 7.83
C LYS A 161 6.84 -21.70 7.68
N PHE A 162 7.88 -21.20 8.36
CA PHE A 162 9.10 -21.95 8.64
C PHE A 162 9.13 -22.35 10.11
N ILE A 163 9.58 -23.57 10.39
CA ILE A 163 9.74 -24.09 11.75
C ILE A 163 11.20 -24.58 11.87
N GLY A 164 12.10 -23.68 12.28
CA GLY A 164 13.52 -23.91 12.16
C GLY A 164 13.93 -24.03 10.69
N ASP A 165 14.47 -25.15 10.29
CA ASP A 165 14.83 -25.51 8.90
C ASP A 165 13.67 -26.17 8.13
N CYS A 166 12.58 -26.47 8.81
CA CYS A 166 11.40 -27.06 8.16
C CYS A 166 10.61 -26.01 7.37
N VAL A 167 10.29 -26.32 6.12
CA VAL A 167 9.43 -25.50 5.25
C VAL A 167 8.05 -26.18 5.15
N MET A 168 7.03 -25.47 5.59
CA MET A 168 5.63 -25.89 5.44
C MET A 168 4.97 -25.19 4.27
N VAL A 169 4.50 -25.97 3.30
CA VAL A 169 3.81 -25.50 2.09
C VAL A 169 2.48 -26.23 1.95
N PHE A 170 1.46 -25.54 1.50
CA PHE A 170 0.20 -26.16 1.15
C PHE A 170 -0.28 -25.76 -0.25
N PHE A 171 -1.15 -26.59 -0.85
CA PHE A 171 -1.81 -26.38 -2.12
C PHE A 171 -3.31 -26.50 -1.93
N GLY A 172 -4.08 -25.72 -2.68
CA GLY A 172 -5.54 -25.71 -2.61
C GLY A 172 -6.16 -24.47 -1.97
N ASP A 173 -5.34 -23.54 -1.48
CA ASP A 173 -5.74 -22.20 -1.00
C ASP A 173 -4.59 -21.20 -1.21
N PRO A 174 -4.83 -19.96 -1.62
CA PRO A 174 -6.11 -19.35 -2.01
C PRO A 174 -6.66 -19.84 -3.35
N VAL A 175 -5.82 -20.46 -4.18
CA VAL A 175 -6.18 -20.97 -5.50
C VAL A 175 -6.04 -22.51 -5.49
N THR A 176 -7.02 -23.19 -6.04
CA THR A 176 -6.97 -24.64 -6.26
C THR A 176 -7.11 -24.94 -7.75
N ARG A 177 -6.39 -25.94 -8.23
CA ARG A 177 -6.52 -26.55 -9.58
C ARG A 177 -7.35 -27.84 -9.54
N GLY A 178 -7.70 -28.29 -8.33
CA GLY A 178 -8.30 -29.58 -8.06
C GLY A 178 -7.43 -30.42 -7.15
N ALA A 179 -8.02 -31.26 -6.31
CA ALA A 179 -7.28 -32.03 -5.29
C ALA A 179 -6.19 -32.94 -5.87
N LYS A 180 -6.39 -33.47 -7.09
CA LYS A 180 -5.43 -34.31 -7.77
C LYS A 180 -4.26 -33.48 -8.31
N GLU A 181 -4.57 -32.43 -9.03
CA GLU A 181 -3.60 -31.52 -9.64
C GLU A 181 -2.76 -30.79 -8.58
N ASP A 182 -3.37 -30.43 -7.45
CA ASP A 182 -2.68 -29.84 -6.29
C ASP A 182 -1.70 -30.85 -5.67
N ALA A 183 -2.06 -32.13 -5.57
CA ALA A 183 -1.17 -33.19 -5.09
C ALA A 183 -0.02 -33.47 -6.09
N GLU A 184 -0.31 -33.50 -7.39
CA GLU A 184 0.72 -33.67 -8.43
C GLU A 184 1.73 -32.51 -8.43
N ALA A 185 1.25 -31.27 -8.25
CA ALA A 185 2.09 -30.09 -8.11
C ALA A 185 2.99 -30.17 -6.87
N ALA A 186 2.47 -30.62 -5.72
CA ALA A 186 3.23 -30.80 -4.49
C ALA A 186 4.35 -31.85 -4.66
N VAL A 187 4.07 -32.97 -5.31
CA VAL A 187 5.09 -34.01 -5.58
C VAL A 187 6.15 -33.49 -6.57
N SER A 188 5.73 -32.79 -7.61
CA SER A 188 6.64 -32.19 -8.60
C SER A 188 7.56 -31.14 -7.97
N MET A 189 7.03 -30.31 -7.08
CA MET A 189 7.78 -29.36 -6.25
C MET A 189 8.81 -30.08 -5.38
N ALA A 190 8.41 -31.14 -4.66
CA ALA A 190 9.31 -31.93 -3.80
C ALA A 190 10.50 -32.50 -4.60
N ILE A 191 10.24 -33.00 -5.80
CA ILE A 191 11.29 -33.52 -6.71
C ILE A 191 12.21 -32.39 -7.15
N ALA A 192 11.67 -31.20 -7.47
CA ALA A 192 12.45 -30.05 -7.86
C ALA A 192 13.33 -29.55 -6.71
N MET A 193 12.80 -29.43 -5.49
CA MET A 193 13.55 -29.09 -4.28
C MET A 193 14.72 -30.06 -4.05
N ARG A 194 14.46 -31.37 -4.09
CA ARG A 194 15.51 -32.38 -3.96
C ARG A 194 16.60 -32.30 -5.03
N LYS A 195 16.23 -31.97 -6.26
CA LYS A 195 17.20 -31.74 -7.35
C LYS A 195 18.04 -30.49 -7.10
N HIS A 196 17.40 -29.41 -6.63
CA HIS A 196 18.06 -28.14 -6.35
C HIS A 196 19.05 -28.22 -5.19
N MET A 197 18.86 -29.12 -4.23
CA MET A 197 19.82 -29.38 -3.16
C MET A 197 21.22 -29.75 -3.68
N LYS A 198 21.33 -30.30 -4.90
CA LYS A 198 22.64 -30.56 -5.52
C LYS A 198 23.39 -29.25 -5.82
N VAL A 199 22.65 -28.23 -6.25
CA VAL A 199 23.22 -26.90 -6.56
C VAL A 199 23.62 -26.23 -5.25
N LEU A 200 22.76 -26.21 -4.24
CA LEU A 200 23.05 -25.64 -2.93
C LEU A 200 24.28 -26.31 -2.28
N ARG A 201 24.40 -27.62 -2.33
CA ARG A 201 25.57 -28.35 -1.81
C ARG A 201 26.86 -27.93 -2.49
N GLN A 202 26.86 -27.66 -3.81
CA GLN A 202 28.05 -27.16 -4.52
C GLN A 202 28.42 -25.75 -4.06
N GLN A 203 27.42 -24.87 -3.90
CA GLN A 203 27.63 -23.52 -3.39
C GLN A 203 28.18 -23.50 -1.96
N TRP A 204 27.63 -24.36 -1.09
CA TRP A 204 28.06 -24.44 0.30
C TRP A 204 29.46 -25.03 0.43
N ARG A 205 29.82 -26.02 -0.40
CA ARG A 205 31.19 -26.55 -0.46
C ARG A 205 32.23 -25.48 -0.81
N SER A 206 31.90 -24.56 -1.73
CA SER A 206 32.78 -23.45 -2.06
C SER A 206 32.95 -22.46 -0.91
N LYS A 207 32.04 -22.46 0.05
CA LYS A 207 32.09 -21.68 1.30
C LYS A 207 32.69 -22.46 2.48
N GLY A 208 33.23 -23.66 2.26
CA GLY A 208 33.86 -24.48 3.30
C GLY A 208 32.92 -25.44 4.02
N ILE A 209 31.63 -25.49 3.68
CA ILE A 209 30.67 -26.43 4.28
C ILE A 209 30.73 -27.75 3.51
N THR A 210 31.42 -28.73 4.08
CA THR A 210 31.71 -30.02 3.42
C THR A 210 30.66 -31.08 3.69
N ARG A 211 29.85 -30.92 4.75
CA ARG A 211 28.78 -31.90 5.12
C ARG A 211 27.68 -31.90 4.05
N PRO A 212 27.33 -33.09 3.50
CA PRO A 212 26.27 -33.18 2.51
C PRO A 212 24.91 -33.06 3.20
N LEU A 213 24.20 -31.92 2.98
CA LEU A 213 22.86 -31.71 3.48
C LEU A 213 21.83 -32.29 2.51
N GLU A 214 20.85 -33.00 3.03
CA GLU A 214 19.73 -33.61 2.30
C GLU A 214 18.41 -33.21 2.93
N ILE A 215 17.36 -33.17 2.12
CA ILE A 215 15.97 -32.96 2.55
C ILE A 215 15.14 -34.19 2.24
#